data_140fdc5f43e11439f54b678a2529f823
#
_entry.id   140fdc5f43e11439f54b678a2529f823
#
_cell.length_a   1.000
_cell.length_b   1.000
_cell.length_c   1.000
_cell.angle_alpha   90.00
_cell.angle_beta   90.00
_cell.angle_gamma   90.00
#
_symmetry.space_group_name_H-M   'P 1'
#
loop_
_entity.id
_entity.type
_entity.pdbx_description
1 polymer ?
#
loop_
_entity_poly.entity_id
_entity_poly.type
_entity_poly.pdbx_seq_one_letter_code
_entity_poly.pdbx_strand_id
1 'polypeptide(L)'
;MQKLKCKICGYVHEGAMEADFKCPICKAGADKFEKIEVKNPYAGTKTEKNLWAAFAGESQARNKYTYFASVAKKAGYEQIAAIFLQTAENEKEHAKLWFKALGELGDTAENLLHAAEGENYEWTDMYDQFAKDAEAEGFYELAAQFRGVAAIEKTHEERYRALLTNVETKAVFEKSGIVMWECRNCGHLVLSASAPEKCPVCNHPQSYFEIRKENY
;
A
#
# COMPACT_ATOMS: atom_id res chain seq x y z
N MET A 1 3.86 -19.51 -14.13
CA MET A 1 4.82 -20.11 -15.11
C MET A 1 6.22 -19.60 -14.80
N GLN A 2 7.27 -20.42 -14.95
CA GLN A 2 8.64 -19.93 -14.75
C GLN A 2 9.00 -18.95 -15.87
N LYS A 3 9.55 -17.76 -15.51
CA LYS A 3 10.10 -16.82 -16.49
C LYS A 3 11.60 -16.67 -16.26
N LEU A 4 12.35 -16.63 -17.34
CA LEU A 4 13.81 -16.58 -17.36
C LEU A 4 14.25 -15.42 -18.24
N LYS A 5 15.03 -14.47 -17.71
CA LYS A 5 15.50 -13.27 -18.43
C LYS A 5 16.95 -13.46 -18.88
N CYS A 6 17.21 -13.21 -20.14
CA CYS A 6 18.56 -13.17 -20.68
C CYS A 6 19.33 -11.97 -20.10
N LYS A 7 20.43 -12.22 -19.39
CA LYS A 7 21.30 -11.17 -18.81
C LYS A 7 22.01 -10.30 -19.85
N ILE A 8 22.07 -10.74 -21.12
CA ILE A 8 22.76 -10.04 -22.18
C ILE A 8 21.86 -9.04 -22.90
N CYS A 9 20.64 -9.45 -23.29
CA CYS A 9 19.75 -8.63 -24.12
C CYS A 9 18.36 -8.37 -23.52
N GLY A 10 18.06 -8.91 -22.33
CA GLY A 10 16.78 -8.71 -21.65
C GLY A 10 15.62 -9.57 -22.17
N TYR A 11 15.82 -10.41 -23.21
CA TYR A 11 14.76 -11.30 -23.69
C TYR A 11 14.24 -12.20 -22.58
N VAL A 12 12.90 -12.33 -22.48
CA VAL A 12 12.23 -13.17 -21.48
C VAL A 12 11.71 -14.43 -22.14
N HIS A 13 12.16 -15.58 -21.64
CA HIS A 13 11.68 -16.91 -21.98
C HIS A 13 10.64 -17.37 -20.97
N GLU A 14 9.51 -17.91 -21.43
CA GLU A 14 8.44 -18.44 -20.60
C GLU A 14 8.43 -19.98 -20.65
N GLY A 15 8.41 -20.61 -19.51
CA GLY A 15 8.38 -22.07 -19.34
C GLY A 15 9.71 -22.69 -18.94
N ALA A 16 9.79 -24.01 -19.04
CA ALA A 16 11.03 -24.73 -18.80
C ALA A 16 12.04 -24.45 -19.92
N MET A 17 13.32 -24.35 -19.58
CA MET A 17 14.40 -24.11 -20.54
C MET A 17 15.29 -25.34 -20.64
N GLU A 18 15.51 -25.81 -21.84
CA GLU A 18 16.42 -26.91 -22.11
C GLU A 18 17.89 -26.45 -22.03
N ALA A 19 18.80 -27.35 -21.73
CA ALA A 19 20.21 -27.02 -21.50
C ALA A 19 20.92 -26.44 -22.75
N ASP A 20 20.44 -26.80 -23.92
CA ASP A 20 20.98 -26.36 -25.24
C ASP A 20 20.27 -25.11 -25.77
N PHE A 21 19.30 -24.55 -25.04
CA PHE A 21 18.55 -23.37 -25.43
C PHE A 21 19.48 -22.20 -25.77
N LYS A 22 19.18 -21.52 -26.84
CA LYS A 22 19.85 -20.26 -27.23
C LYS A 22 18.89 -19.13 -27.38
N CYS A 23 19.24 -17.99 -26.80
CA CYS A 23 18.44 -16.78 -26.89
C CYS A 23 18.12 -16.44 -28.35
N PRO A 24 16.84 -16.25 -28.71
CA PRO A 24 16.47 -15.95 -30.11
C PRO A 24 17.03 -14.59 -30.57
N ILE A 25 17.28 -13.67 -29.64
CA ILE A 25 17.76 -12.31 -29.95
C ILE A 25 19.29 -12.27 -30.05
N CYS A 26 20.01 -12.66 -28.98
CA CYS A 26 21.46 -12.47 -28.91
C CYS A 26 22.26 -13.78 -29.00
N LYS A 27 21.61 -14.93 -29.19
CA LYS A 27 22.23 -16.28 -29.28
C LYS A 27 22.97 -16.75 -28.01
N ALA A 28 22.86 -16.04 -26.91
CA ALA A 28 23.45 -16.46 -25.61
C ALA A 28 22.86 -17.80 -25.16
N GLY A 29 23.69 -18.64 -24.56
CA GLY A 29 23.27 -19.96 -24.03
C GLY A 29 22.38 -19.85 -22.79
N ALA A 30 21.79 -20.99 -22.40
CA ALA A 30 20.91 -21.10 -21.23
C ALA A 30 21.57 -20.62 -19.93
N ASP A 31 22.91 -20.77 -19.80
CA ASP A 31 23.70 -20.30 -18.66
C ASP A 31 23.69 -18.77 -18.46
N LYS A 32 23.26 -18.04 -19.45
CA LYS A 32 23.12 -16.57 -19.39
C LYS A 32 21.70 -16.11 -19.02
N PHE A 33 20.85 -17.02 -18.62
CA PHE A 33 19.51 -16.69 -18.16
C PHE A 33 19.43 -16.75 -16.63
N GLU A 34 18.68 -15.83 -16.06
CA GLU A 34 18.34 -15.81 -14.63
C GLU A 34 16.82 -15.95 -14.47
N LYS A 35 16.43 -16.62 -13.39
CA LYS A 35 15.03 -16.73 -13.03
C LYS A 35 14.54 -15.37 -12.55
N ILE A 36 13.50 -14.85 -13.19
CA ILE A 36 12.82 -13.65 -12.70
C ILE A 36 11.59 -14.07 -11.88
N GLU A 37 11.42 -13.42 -10.76
CA GLU A 37 10.22 -13.57 -9.96
C GLU A 37 9.07 -12.87 -10.66
N VAL A 38 8.01 -13.62 -10.93
CA VAL A 38 6.80 -13.06 -11.52
C VAL A 38 5.89 -12.68 -10.36
N LYS A 39 5.79 -11.41 -10.03
CA LYS A 39 4.94 -10.92 -8.95
C LYS A 39 3.50 -11.40 -9.09
N ASN A 40 2.93 -11.33 -10.31
CA ASN A 40 1.59 -11.83 -10.61
C ASN A 40 1.65 -12.97 -11.66
N PRO A 41 1.61 -14.25 -11.23
CA PRO A 41 1.61 -15.38 -12.17
C PRO A 41 0.28 -15.56 -12.91
N TYR A 42 -0.76 -14.84 -12.56
CA TYR A 42 -2.11 -14.94 -13.11
C TYR A 42 -2.40 -13.89 -14.19
N ALA A 43 -1.44 -13.02 -14.50
CA ALA A 43 -1.63 -11.89 -15.42
C ALA A 43 -2.31 -12.30 -16.74
N GLY A 44 -3.36 -11.59 -17.15
CA GLY A 44 -4.15 -11.83 -18.35
C GLY A 44 -5.15 -12.97 -18.27
N THR A 45 -5.28 -13.69 -17.14
CA THR A 45 -6.18 -14.82 -17.00
C THR A 45 -7.55 -14.44 -16.41
N LYS A 46 -8.52 -15.36 -16.49
CA LYS A 46 -9.79 -15.24 -15.75
C LYS A 46 -9.56 -15.27 -14.24
N THR A 47 -8.54 -16.03 -13.78
CA THR A 47 -8.18 -16.12 -12.37
C THR A 47 -7.74 -14.77 -11.82
N GLU A 48 -6.95 -14.00 -12.57
CA GLU A 48 -6.60 -12.63 -12.17
C GLU A 48 -7.84 -11.76 -11.96
N LYS A 49 -8.77 -11.78 -12.92
CA LYS A 49 -10.05 -11.04 -12.77
C LYS A 49 -10.84 -11.48 -11.54
N ASN A 50 -10.86 -12.78 -11.25
CA ASN A 50 -11.53 -13.32 -10.06
C ASN A 50 -10.83 -12.89 -8.77
N LEU A 51 -9.49 -12.83 -8.74
CA LEU A 51 -8.72 -12.34 -7.60
C LEU A 51 -9.00 -10.85 -7.31
N TRP A 52 -9.05 -10.02 -8.36
CA TRP A 52 -9.43 -8.61 -8.22
C TRP A 52 -10.88 -8.44 -7.72
N ALA A 53 -11.81 -9.22 -8.26
CA ALA A 53 -13.20 -9.19 -7.82
C ALA A 53 -13.34 -9.66 -6.36
N ALA A 54 -12.61 -10.70 -5.96
CA ALA A 54 -12.60 -11.19 -4.59
C ALA A 54 -11.98 -10.13 -3.64
N PHE A 55 -10.82 -9.56 -3.97
CA PHE A 55 -10.22 -8.47 -3.21
C PHE A 55 -11.17 -7.29 -3.00
N ALA A 56 -11.85 -6.85 -4.07
CA ALA A 56 -12.83 -5.76 -4.00
C ALA A 56 -14.03 -6.14 -3.11
N GLY A 57 -14.56 -7.35 -3.24
CA GLY A 57 -15.69 -7.86 -2.45
C GLY A 57 -15.38 -7.87 -0.94
N GLU A 58 -14.26 -8.48 -0.56
CA GLU A 58 -13.82 -8.58 0.84
C GLU A 58 -13.49 -7.19 1.44
N SER A 59 -12.85 -6.31 0.66
CA SER A 59 -12.55 -4.95 1.09
C SER A 59 -13.82 -4.14 1.37
N GLN A 60 -14.85 -4.29 0.53
CA GLN A 60 -16.16 -3.68 0.75
C GLN A 60 -16.89 -4.30 1.97
N ALA A 61 -16.87 -5.64 2.11
CA ALA A 61 -17.48 -6.35 3.24
C ALA A 61 -16.88 -5.87 4.56
N ARG A 62 -15.55 -5.78 4.65
CA ARG A 62 -14.83 -5.23 5.81
C ARG A 62 -15.36 -3.86 6.22
N ASN A 63 -15.46 -2.92 5.28
CA ASN A 63 -15.93 -1.58 5.59
C ASN A 63 -17.41 -1.57 5.99
N LYS A 64 -18.28 -2.28 5.24
CA LYS A 64 -19.70 -2.40 5.55
C LYS A 64 -19.95 -2.95 6.96
N TYR A 65 -19.24 -4.01 7.34
CA TYR A 65 -19.41 -4.63 8.67
C TYR A 65 -18.98 -3.72 9.80
N THR A 66 -17.94 -2.89 9.60
CA THR A 66 -17.57 -1.85 10.56
C THR A 66 -18.69 -0.82 10.74
N TYR A 67 -19.35 -0.42 9.66
CA TYR A 67 -20.51 0.50 9.72
C TYR A 67 -21.72 -0.16 10.40
N PHE A 68 -22.02 -1.43 10.08
CA PHE A 68 -23.10 -2.19 10.70
C PHE A 68 -22.86 -2.39 12.21
N ALA A 69 -21.63 -2.65 12.62
CA ALA A 69 -21.24 -2.73 14.03
C ALA A 69 -21.57 -1.43 14.77
N SER A 70 -21.26 -0.27 14.17
CA SER A 70 -21.60 1.04 14.77
C SER A 70 -23.09 1.22 14.97
N VAL A 71 -23.93 0.79 14.02
CA VAL A 71 -25.39 0.83 14.13
C VAL A 71 -25.89 -0.10 15.25
N ALA A 72 -25.41 -1.36 15.26
CA ALA A 72 -25.77 -2.34 16.27
C ALA A 72 -25.42 -1.85 17.70
N LYS A 73 -24.23 -1.27 17.87
CA LYS A 73 -23.79 -0.72 19.15
C LYS A 73 -24.70 0.42 19.64
N LYS A 74 -25.06 1.36 18.76
CA LYS A 74 -25.99 2.45 19.08
C LYS A 74 -27.39 1.94 19.46
N ALA A 75 -27.81 0.79 18.92
CA ALA A 75 -29.06 0.13 19.25
C ALA A 75 -29.00 -0.73 20.53
N GLY A 76 -27.84 -0.81 21.21
CA GLY A 76 -27.64 -1.60 22.42
C GLY A 76 -27.33 -3.09 22.18
N TYR A 77 -27.05 -3.51 20.96
CA TYR A 77 -26.72 -4.90 20.60
C TYR A 77 -25.21 -5.15 20.60
N GLU A 78 -24.56 -5.08 21.78
CA GLU A 78 -23.09 -5.19 21.91
C GLU A 78 -22.53 -6.51 21.34
N GLN A 79 -23.22 -7.64 21.55
CA GLN A 79 -22.79 -8.93 20.98
C GLN A 79 -22.82 -8.93 19.45
N ILE A 80 -23.88 -8.38 18.85
CA ILE A 80 -24.00 -8.28 17.38
C ILE A 80 -22.92 -7.37 16.84
N ALA A 81 -22.65 -6.23 17.48
CA ALA A 81 -21.58 -5.31 17.10
C ALA A 81 -20.20 -5.99 17.16
N ALA A 82 -19.92 -6.76 18.22
CA ALA A 82 -18.67 -7.50 18.37
C ALA A 82 -18.50 -8.55 17.25
N ILE A 83 -19.57 -9.28 16.89
CA ILE A 83 -19.54 -10.27 15.79
C ILE A 83 -19.25 -9.59 14.46
N PHE A 84 -19.89 -8.45 14.14
CA PHE A 84 -19.59 -7.69 12.94
C PHE A 84 -18.12 -7.25 12.87
N LEU A 85 -17.56 -6.74 13.97
CA LEU A 85 -16.16 -6.31 14.03
C LEU A 85 -15.20 -7.50 13.85
N GLN A 86 -15.48 -8.64 14.49
CA GLN A 86 -14.70 -9.85 14.32
C GLN A 86 -14.71 -10.31 12.86
N THR A 87 -15.89 -10.35 12.23
CA THR A 87 -16.03 -10.72 10.83
C THR A 87 -15.29 -9.73 9.93
N ALA A 88 -15.38 -8.41 10.19
CA ALA A 88 -14.64 -7.40 9.44
C ALA A 88 -13.12 -7.64 9.46
N GLU A 89 -12.56 -8.09 10.58
CA GLU A 89 -11.13 -8.46 10.66
C GLU A 89 -10.82 -9.74 9.87
N ASN A 90 -11.76 -10.71 9.79
CA ASN A 90 -11.58 -11.89 8.94
C ASN A 90 -11.57 -11.50 7.45
N GLU A 91 -12.51 -10.63 7.02
CA GLU A 91 -12.56 -10.17 5.62
C GLU A 91 -11.32 -9.36 5.22
N LYS A 92 -10.73 -8.61 6.14
CA LYS A 92 -9.43 -7.97 5.92
C LYS A 92 -8.32 -8.99 5.60
N GLU A 93 -8.26 -10.11 6.31
CA GLU A 93 -7.26 -11.14 6.04
C GLU A 93 -7.57 -11.91 4.74
N HIS A 94 -8.85 -12.13 4.39
CA HIS A 94 -9.23 -12.69 3.08
C HIS A 94 -8.80 -11.75 1.94
N ALA A 95 -9.12 -10.47 2.01
CA ALA A 95 -8.67 -9.47 1.03
C ALA A 95 -7.15 -9.48 0.85
N LYS A 96 -6.38 -9.56 1.96
CA LYS A 96 -4.91 -9.63 1.95
C LYS A 96 -4.36 -10.88 1.24
N LEU A 97 -5.07 -12.03 1.32
CA LEU A 97 -4.67 -13.24 0.57
C LEU A 97 -4.69 -12.97 -0.94
N TRP A 98 -5.77 -12.36 -1.43
CA TRP A 98 -5.96 -12.08 -2.85
C TRP A 98 -5.01 -10.98 -3.33
N PHE A 99 -4.81 -9.94 -2.55
CA PHE A 99 -3.86 -8.86 -2.83
C PHE A 99 -2.41 -9.37 -2.95
N LYS A 100 -1.99 -10.27 -2.04
CA LYS A 100 -0.70 -10.94 -2.12
C LYS A 100 -0.58 -11.85 -3.35
N ALA A 101 -1.62 -12.61 -3.68
CA ALA A 101 -1.63 -13.50 -4.85
C ALA A 101 -1.47 -12.70 -6.16
N LEU A 102 -2.05 -11.50 -6.22
CA LEU A 102 -1.89 -10.56 -7.33
C LEU A 102 -0.49 -9.95 -7.42
N GLY A 103 0.33 -10.07 -6.37
CA GLY A 103 1.67 -9.47 -6.32
C GLY A 103 1.69 -7.98 -5.98
N GLU A 104 0.58 -7.45 -5.46
CA GLU A 104 0.39 -6.03 -5.19
C GLU A 104 0.97 -5.58 -3.83
N LEU A 105 1.22 -6.52 -2.91
CA LEU A 105 1.84 -6.23 -1.63
C LEU A 105 3.37 -6.30 -1.75
N GLY A 106 3.99 -5.14 -1.87
CA GLY A 106 5.43 -4.97 -1.99
C GLY A 106 6.14 -4.69 -0.67
N ASP A 107 7.39 -4.21 -0.76
CA ASP A 107 8.11 -3.66 0.37
C ASP A 107 7.57 -2.27 0.77
N THR A 108 8.18 -1.63 1.77
CA THR A 108 7.70 -0.33 2.27
C THR A 108 7.76 0.76 1.22
N ALA A 109 8.83 0.82 0.41
CA ALA A 109 9.00 1.84 -0.62
C ALA A 109 8.00 1.61 -1.77
N GLU A 110 7.85 0.37 -2.24
CA GLU A 110 6.88 -0.02 -3.25
C GLU A 110 5.44 0.31 -2.81
N ASN A 111 5.09 -0.03 -1.55
CA ASN A 111 3.75 0.25 -1.02
C ASN A 111 3.47 1.76 -0.88
N LEU A 112 4.48 2.56 -0.49
CA LEU A 112 4.35 4.02 -0.44
C LEU A 112 4.17 4.62 -1.82
N LEU A 113 4.88 4.11 -2.83
CA LEU A 113 4.71 4.53 -4.23
C LEU A 113 3.31 4.19 -4.73
N HIS A 114 2.85 2.94 -4.57
CA HIS A 114 1.51 2.50 -4.96
C HIS A 114 0.41 3.33 -4.30
N ALA A 115 0.55 3.63 -2.99
CA ALA A 115 -0.39 4.50 -2.30
C ALA A 115 -0.39 5.91 -2.91
N ALA A 116 0.77 6.52 -3.12
CA ALA A 116 0.86 7.85 -3.74
C ALA A 116 0.27 7.90 -5.16
N GLU A 117 0.47 6.87 -5.97
CA GLU A 117 -0.09 6.77 -7.32
C GLU A 117 -1.61 6.58 -7.30
N GLY A 118 -2.12 5.79 -6.35
CA GLY A 118 -3.56 5.61 -6.12
C GLY A 118 -4.24 6.94 -5.77
N GLU A 119 -3.74 7.63 -4.74
CA GLU A 119 -4.26 8.92 -4.31
C GLU A 119 -4.16 9.97 -5.44
N ASN A 120 -3.05 9.95 -6.22
CA ASN A 120 -2.91 10.83 -7.38
C ASN A 120 -4.04 10.61 -8.40
N TYR A 121 -4.31 9.36 -8.79
CA TYR A 121 -5.41 9.04 -9.70
C TYR A 121 -6.77 9.47 -9.13
N GLU A 122 -6.98 9.28 -7.82
CA GLU A 122 -8.25 9.62 -7.19
C GLU A 122 -8.55 11.13 -7.27
N TRP A 123 -7.57 12.00 -7.00
CA TRP A 123 -7.84 13.44 -7.02
C TRP A 123 -7.67 14.11 -8.39
N THR A 124 -6.84 13.55 -9.31
CA THR A 124 -6.66 14.15 -10.65
C THR A 124 -7.76 13.73 -11.62
N ASP A 125 -8.22 12.48 -11.56
CA ASP A 125 -9.07 11.87 -12.57
C ASP A 125 -10.42 11.43 -12.00
N MET A 126 -10.41 10.54 -11.01
CA MET A 126 -11.63 9.84 -10.56
C MET A 126 -12.65 10.80 -9.95
N TYR A 127 -12.30 11.51 -8.90
CA TYR A 127 -13.22 12.42 -8.21
C TYR A 127 -13.55 13.66 -9.02
N ASP A 128 -12.64 14.14 -9.87
CA ASP A 128 -12.93 15.24 -10.79
C ASP A 128 -14.04 14.85 -11.78
N GLN A 129 -13.95 13.63 -12.35
CA GLN A 129 -14.99 13.12 -13.23
C GLN A 129 -16.30 12.89 -12.48
N PHE A 130 -16.27 12.28 -11.30
CA PHE A 130 -17.47 12.03 -10.49
C PHE A 130 -18.18 13.33 -10.10
N ALA A 131 -17.44 14.39 -9.79
CA ALA A 131 -18.02 15.69 -9.48
C ALA A 131 -18.71 16.30 -10.71
N LYS A 132 -18.12 16.20 -11.90
CA LYS A 132 -18.72 16.67 -13.16
C LYS A 132 -20.00 15.89 -13.49
N ASP A 133 -19.99 14.59 -13.33
CA ASP A 133 -21.17 13.73 -13.59
C ASP A 133 -22.29 14.07 -12.61
N ALA A 134 -21.99 14.23 -11.32
CA ALA A 134 -22.97 14.62 -10.31
C ALA A 134 -23.58 16.01 -10.59
N GLU A 135 -22.78 16.97 -11.06
CA GLU A 135 -23.30 18.29 -11.48
C GLU A 135 -24.22 18.18 -12.68
N ALA A 136 -23.86 17.42 -13.70
CA ALA A 136 -24.64 17.22 -14.90
C ALA A 136 -26.00 16.54 -14.58
N GLU A 137 -26.05 15.71 -13.55
CA GLU A 137 -27.25 15.06 -13.05
C GLU A 137 -28.03 15.89 -12.02
N GLY A 138 -27.52 17.07 -11.61
CA GLY A 138 -28.17 17.99 -10.67
C GLY A 138 -27.88 17.69 -9.19
N PHE A 139 -26.93 16.82 -8.87
CA PHE A 139 -26.52 16.46 -7.48
C PHE A 139 -25.39 17.36 -6.97
N TYR A 140 -25.61 18.66 -6.89
CA TYR A 140 -24.58 19.66 -6.58
C TYR A 140 -23.92 19.48 -5.21
N GLU A 141 -24.66 19.06 -4.19
CA GLU A 141 -24.10 18.79 -2.87
C GLU A 141 -23.11 17.62 -2.91
N LEU A 142 -23.44 16.54 -3.64
CA LEU A 142 -22.57 15.40 -3.82
C LEU A 142 -21.34 15.77 -4.66
N ALA A 143 -21.49 16.57 -5.69
CA ALA A 143 -20.38 17.10 -6.46
C ALA A 143 -19.40 17.91 -5.60
N ALA A 144 -19.91 18.74 -4.68
CA ALA A 144 -19.07 19.47 -3.72
C ALA A 144 -18.34 18.51 -2.76
N GLN A 145 -19.01 17.44 -2.32
CA GLN A 145 -18.38 16.41 -1.48
C GLN A 145 -17.25 15.67 -2.23
N PHE A 146 -17.46 15.28 -3.49
CA PHE A 146 -16.41 14.66 -4.32
C PHE A 146 -15.18 15.57 -4.43
N ARG A 147 -15.36 16.88 -4.68
CA ARG A 147 -14.24 17.84 -4.72
C ARG A 147 -13.57 18.00 -3.36
N GLY A 148 -14.35 17.97 -2.28
CA GLY A 148 -13.81 18.02 -0.92
C GLY A 148 -12.92 16.82 -0.61
N VAL A 149 -13.35 15.61 -0.99
CA VAL A 149 -12.56 14.38 -0.85
C VAL A 149 -11.31 14.46 -1.73
N ALA A 150 -11.44 14.83 -3.02
CA ALA A 150 -10.29 15.03 -3.91
C ALA A 150 -9.19 15.91 -3.30
N ALA A 151 -9.57 17.01 -2.65
CA ALA A 151 -8.61 17.88 -1.96
C ALA A 151 -7.89 17.19 -0.80
N ILE A 152 -8.55 16.24 -0.12
CA ILE A 152 -7.95 15.44 0.95
C ILE A 152 -6.98 14.42 0.35
N GLU A 153 -7.35 13.71 -0.73
CA GLU A 153 -6.51 12.70 -1.37
C GLU A 153 -5.23 13.30 -1.93
N LYS A 154 -5.27 14.56 -2.41
CA LYS A 154 -4.06 15.31 -2.74
C LYS A 154 -3.09 15.42 -1.55
N THR A 155 -3.60 15.70 -0.35
CA THR A 155 -2.74 15.77 0.86
C THR A 155 -2.20 14.40 1.27
N HIS A 156 -2.94 13.32 1.01
CA HIS A 156 -2.48 11.95 1.21
C HIS A 156 -1.33 11.61 0.25
N GLU A 157 -1.47 11.92 -1.04
CA GLU A 157 -0.39 11.75 -2.01
C GLU A 157 0.88 12.49 -1.58
N GLU A 158 0.78 13.78 -1.26
CA GLU A 158 1.92 14.59 -0.82
C GLU A 158 2.62 13.96 0.39
N ARG A 159 1.84 13.44 1.34
CA ARG A 159 2.35 12.72 2.52
C ARG A 159 3.09 11.45 2.15
N TYR A 160 2.50 10.59 1.30
CA TYR A 160 3.13 9.33 0.90
C TYR A 160 4.40 9.57 0.08
N ARG A 161 4.45 10.56 -0.79
CA ARG A 161 5.67 10.94 -1.52
C ARG A 161 6.77 11.46 -0.59
N ALA A 162 6.43 12.25 0.41
CA ALA A 162 7.39 12.71 1.41
C ALA A 162 7.94 11.54 2.25
N LEU A 163 7.09 10.57 2.63
CA LEU A 163 7.51 9.37 3.34
C LEU A 163 8.39 8.47 2.46
N LEU A 164 8.05 8.30 1.19
CA LEU A 164 8.87 7.57 0.22
C LEU A 164 10.26 8.19 0.10
N THR A 165 10.34 9.51 -0.09
CA THR A 165 11.61 10.24 -0.13
C THR A 165 12.43 9.99 1.15
N ASN A 166 11.81 10.00 2.32
CA ASN A 166 12.52 9.70 3.57
C ASN A 166 13.07 8.26 3.62
N VAL A 167 12.34 7.28 3.07
CA VAL A 167 12.81 5.88 3.00
C VAL A 167 14.00 5.77 2.03
N GLU A 168 13.86 6.29 0.82
CA GLU A 168 14.88 6.23 -0.23
C GLU A 168 16.19 6.94 0.15
N THR A 169 16.08 8.10 0.81
CA THR A 169 17.24 8.89 1.27
C THR A 169 17.75 8.48 2.66
N LYS A 170 17.17 7.43 3.28
CA LYS A 170 17.48 7.01 4.66
C LYS A 170 17.21 8.07 5.73
N ALA A 171 16.36 9.04 5.42
CA ALA A 171 16.05 10.17 6.29
C ALA A 171 14.92 9.88 7.30
N VAL A 172 14.46 8.63 7.44
CA VAL A 172 13.42 8.26 8.43
C VAL A 172 13.91 8.52 9.85
N PHE A 173 15.13 8.07 10.16
CA PHE A 173 15.75 8.17 11.50
C PHE A 173 16.95 9.12 11.55
N GLU A 174 17.19 9.87 10.48
CA GLU A 174 18.25 10.86 10.38
C GLU A 174 17.73 12.12 9.68
N LYS A 175 18.13 13.30 10.16
CA LYS A 175 17.75 14.60 9.59
C LYS A 175 18.98 15.45 9.35
N SER A 176 18.89 16.41 8.44
CA SER A 176 19.98 17.34 8.12
C SER A 176 20.31 18.31 9.26
N GLY A 177 19.50 18.38 10.30
CA GLY A 177 19.66 19.23 11.46
C GLY A 177 19.22 18.54 12.75
N ILE A 178 19.50 19.20 13.88
CA ILE A 178 19.07 18.71 15.20
C ILE A 178 17.55 18.86 15.31
N VAL A 179 16.87 17.75 15.63
CA VAL A 179 15.42 17.69 15.88
C VAL A 179 15.16 17.01 17.22
N MET A 180 13.95 17.20 17.74
CA MET A 180 13.48 16.50 18.93
C MET A 180 12.89 15.14 18.52
N TRP A 181 13.55 14.06 18.94
CA TRP A 181 13.04 12.70 18.80
C TRP A 181 12.26 12.30 20.04
N GLU A 182 11.18 11.56 19.87
CA GLU A 182 10.37 11.00 20.94
C GLU A 182 10.25 9.48 20.77
N CYS A 183 10.50 8.75 21.84
CA CYS A 183 10.27 7.31 21.89
C CYS A 183 8.78 7.03 22.07
N ARG A 184 8.12 6.46 21.08
CA ARG A 184 6.68 6.14 21.05
C ARG A 184 6.24 5.17 22.15
N ASN A 185 7.19 4.43 22.78
CA ASN A 185 6.86 3.51 23.86
C ASN A 185 6.84 4.18 25.24
N CYS A 186 7.83 5.03 25.54
CA CYS A 186 7.98 5.57 26.91
C CYS A 186 8.00 7.10 26.99
N GLY A 187 7.92 7.82 25.88
CA GLY A 187 7.94 9.28 25.83
C GLY A 187 9.31 9.90 26.06
N HIS A 188 10.41 9.11 26.09
CA HIS A 188 11.76 9.67 26.21
C HIS A 188 12.09 10.61 25.07
N LEU A 189 12.58 11.82 25.40
CA LEU A 189 12.92 12.86 24.45
C LEU A 189 14.44 12.99 24.31
N VAL A 190 14.91 13.20 23.09
CA VAL A 190 16.33 13.46 22.81
C VAL A 190 16.49 14.44 21.64
N LEU A 191 17.38 15.41 21.80
CA LEU A 191 17.78 16.35 20.74
C LEU A 191 19.00 15.78 20.00
N SER A 192 18.83 15.46 18.72
CA SER A 192 19.91 14.90 17.89
C SER A 192 19.55 15.05 16.40
N ALA A 193 20.56 14.97 15.52
CA ALA A 193 20.32 14.81 14.09
C ALA A 193 19.80 13.40 13.74
N SER A 194 20.17 12.37 14.53
CA SER A 194 19.74 10.99 14.33
C SER A 194 19.01 10.46 15.56
N ALA A 195 17.97 9.67 15.34
CA ALA A 195 17.31 8.91 16.40
C ALA A 195 18.29 7.89 17.01
N PRO A 196 18.31 7.70 18.34
CA PRO A 196 19.15 6.69 18.98
C PRO A 196 18.85 5.29 18.44
N GLU A 197 19.88 4.45 18.26
CA GLU A 197 19.69 3.04 17.87
C GLU A 197 18.85 2.27 18.87
N LYS A 198 18.91 2.68 20.14
CA LYS A 198 18.17 2.08 21.25
C LYS A 198 17.78 3.14 22.27
N CYS A 199 16.53 3.10 22.73
CA CYS A 199 16.08 4.00 23.77
C CYS A 199 16.81 3.74 25.09
N PRO A 200 17.48 4.75 25.70
CA PRO A 200 18.24 4.55 26.93
C PRO A 200 17.35 4.30 28.17
N VAL A 201 16.05 4.59 28.08
CA VAL A 201 15.10 4.42 29.19
C VAL A 201 14.40 3.06 29.15
N CYS A 202 13.84 2.67 27.99
CA CYS A 202 13.01 1.47 27.88
C CYS A 202 13.57 0.37 26.97
N ASN A 203 14.78 0.58 26.42
CA ASN A 203 15.50 -0.36 25.56
C ASN A 203 14.80 -0.74 24.23
N HIS A 204 13.74 -0.03 23.81
CA HIS A 204 13.14 -0.24 22.50
C HIS A 204 14.08 0.22 21.39
N PRO A 205 14.07 -0.44 20.22
CA PRO A 205 14.95 -0.14 19.11
C PRO A 205 14.59 1.21 18.45
N GLN A 206 15.48 1.72 17.59
CA GLN A 206 15.34 2.97 16.85
C GLN A 206 14.00 3.12 16.13
N SER A 207 13.41 2.02 15.67
CA SER A 207 12.09 1.99 15.02
C SER A 207 10.95 2.53 15.87
N TYR A 208 11.15 2.70 17.17
CA TYR A 208 10.18 3.31 18.09
C TYR A 208 10.33 4.83 18.19
N PHE A 209 11.32 5.44 17.55
CA PHE A 209 11.46 6.89 17.57
C PHE A 209 10.72 7.56 16.41
N GLU A 210 10.12 8.69 16.70
CA GLU A 210 9.58 9.62 15.71
C GLU A 210 9.97 11.05 16.07
N ILE A 211 9.87 11.98 15.10
CA ILE A 211 10.01 13.41 15.42
C ILE A 211 8.81 13.81 16.27
N ARG A 212 9.10 14.43 17.42
CA ARG A 212 8.06 14.92 18.33
C ARG A 212 7.12 15.88 17.61
N LYS A 213 5.82 15.65 17.82
CA LYS A 213 4.74 16.53 17.34
C LYS A 213 4.19 17.32 18.54
N GLU A 214 4.09 18.62 18.37
CA GLU A 214 3.39 19.50 19.31
C GLU A 214 2.18 20.07 18.57
N ASN A 215 1.01 19.56 18.86
CA ASN A 215 -0.25 19.92 18.19
C ASN A 215 -1.36 20.31 19.18
N TYR A 216 -0.98 20.82 20.34
CA TYR A 216 -1.85 21.30 21.42
C TYR A 216 -1.57 22.76 21.78
#